data_2fd2b6881a4d3da6a2e4bf23b032a4f0
#
_entry.id   2fd2b6881a4d3da6a2e4bf23b032a4f0
#
_cell.length_a   1.000
_cell.length_b   1.000
_cell.length_c   1.000
_cell.angle_alpha   90.00
_cell.angle_beta   90.00
_cell.angle_gamma   90.00
#
_symmetry.space_group_name_H-M   'P 1'
#
loop_
_entity.id
_entity.type
_entity.pdbx_description
1 polymer ?
#
loop_
_entity_poly.entity_id
_entity_poly.type
_entity_poly.pdbx_seq_one_letter_code
_entity_poly.pdbx_strand_id
1 'polypeptide(L)'
;MKKFLCLIALALLMTAIVGGAFGADGDELTTNSLRVDSDGALHYENLIEVATTDDTLTVGESGKIILSNISSGTVTYTLPTAANGLRYQFTAINGNATSGQGRIYLTPASTDTFVGCVNGTATTTFATGDKLYSPNATGDSVTIVGASTKWYCTDRIGTWVDGN
;
A
#
# COMPACT_ATOMS: atom_id res chain seq x y z
N MET A 1 23.18 -7.27 49.83
CA MET A 1 21.78 -7.61 49.58
C MET A 1 21.04 -6.60 48.68
N LYS A 2 21.12 -5.28 48.92
CA LYS A 2 20.40 -4.27 48.10
C LYS A 2 20.80 -4.23 46.61
N LYS A 3 22.08 -4.48 46.28
CA LYS A 3 22.53 -4.50 44.87
C LYS A 3 22.07 -5.73 44.10
N PHE A 4 21.89 -6.85 44.78
CA PHE A 4 21.40 -8.10 44.16
C PHE A 4 19.90 -8.03 43.85
N LEU A 5 19.13 -7.35 44.71
CA LEU A 5 17.70 -7.14 44.50
C LEU A 5 17.43 -6.22 43.30
N CYS A 6 18.29 -5.23 43.08
CA CYS A 6 18.18 -4.30 41.95
C CYS A 6 18.46 -5.03 40.59
N LEU A 7 19.41 -5.99 40.58
CA LEU A 7 19.71 -6.77 39.36
C LEU A 7 18.56 -7.71 38.98
N ILE A 8 17.92 -8.33 39.98
CA ILE A 8 16.78 -9.22 39.77
C ILE A 8 15.56 -8.42 39.26
N ALA A 9 15.31 -7.23 39.80
CA ALA A 9 14.24 -6.36 39.35
C ALA A 9 14.47 -5.84 37.94
N LEU A 10 15.72 -5.54 37.56
CA LEU A 10 16.03 -5.13 36.19
C LEU A 10 15.92 -6.29 35.17
N ALA A 11 16.31 -7.50 35.58
CA ALA A 11 16.16 -8.69 34.76
C ALA A 11 14.67 -9.07 34.57
N LEU A 12 13.84 -8.94 35.58
CA LEU A 12 12.40 -9.15 35.51
C LEU A 12 11.72 -8.05 34.65
N LEU A 13 12.19 -6.83 34.71
CA LEU A 13 11.66 -5.73 33.88
C LEU A 13 12.02 -5.94 32.41
N MET A 14 13.24 -6.40 32.11
CA MET A 14 13.64 -6.73 30.75
C MET A 14 12.87 -7.94 30.17
N THR A 15 12.61 -8.97 30.99
CA THR A 15 11.78 -10.11 30.56
C THR A 15 10.32 -9.72 30.35
N ALA A 16 9.79 -8.77 31.14
CA ALA A 16 8.43 -8.29 30.93
C ALA A 16 8.30 -7.45 29.64
N ILE A 17 9.33 -6.68 29.26
CA ILE A 17 9.34 -5.89 28.02
C ILE A 17 9.52 -6.81 26.80
N VAL A 18 10.32 -7.87 26.91
CA VAL A 18 10.52 -8.83 25.83
C VAL A 18 9.37 -9.83 25.76
N GLY A 19 8.85 -10.28 26.91
CA GLY A 19 7.72 -11.24 26.96
C GLY A 19 6.37 -10.61 26.61
N GLY A 20 6.22 -9.31 26.71
CA GLY A 20 5.02 -8.62 26.26
C GLY A 20 5.03 -8.23 24.77
N ALA A 21 6.19 -8.32 24.12
CA ALA A 21 6.33 -8.04 22.69
C ALA A 21 6.25 -9.30 21.81
N PHE A 22 6.48 -10.48 22.39
CA PHE A 22 6.39 -11.74 21.71
C PHE A 22 5.45 -12.65 22.48
N GLY A 23 4.18 -12.67 22.13
CA GLY A 23 3.23 -13.62 22.65
C GLY A 23 3.79 -15.04 22.49
N ALA A 24 3.76 -15.83 23.55
CA ALA A 24 4.03 -17.24 23.45
C ALA A 24 2.90 -17.84 22.61
N ASP A 25 3.21 -18.30 21.42
CA ASP A 25 2.27 -18.95 20.53
C ASP A 25 1.53 -18.01 19.53
N GLY A 26 2.27 -17.43 18.60
CA GLY A 26 1.66 -16.89 17.38
C GLY A 26 0.77 -15.66 17.54
N ASP A 27 0.83 -14.96 18.67
CA ASP A 27 0.19 -13.66 18.79
C ASP A 27 0.87 -12.65 17.85
N GLU A 28 0.17 -12.35 16.78
CA GLU A 28 0.50 -11.27 15.85
C GLU A 28 0.90 -10.01 16.60
N LEU A 29 2.08 -9.51 16.28
CA LEU A 29 2.32 -8.08 16.40
C LEU A 29 1.34 -7.40 15.42
N THR A 30 0.17 -7.05 15.88
CA THR A 30 -0.90 -6.40 15.10
C THR A 30 -0.57 -4.95 14.74
N THR A 31 0.69 -4.65 14.49
CA THR A 31 1.13 -3.43 13.85
C THR A 31 1.63 -3.78 12.46
N ASN A 32 0.69 -3.86 11.54
CA ASN A 32 0.93 -3.85 10.11
C ASN A 32 2.17 -4.65 9.66
N SER A 33 2.00 -5.97 9.52
CA SER A 33 2.66 -6.76 8.48
C SER A 33 4.05 -7.32 8.73
N LEU A 34 4.61 -7.30 9.93
CA LEU A 34 5.83 -8.04 10.20
C LEU A 34 5.54 -9.18 11.19
N ARG A 35 5.52 -10.42 10.69
CA ARG A 35 5.41 -11.61 11.49
C ARG A 35 6.74 -12.36 11.50
N VAL A 36 7.18 -12.79 12.66
CA VAL A 36 8.26 -13.75 12.80
C VAL A 36 7.62 -15.11 13.09
N ASP A 37 7.79 -16.06 12.21
CA ASP A 37 7.29 -17.42 12.45
C ASP A 37 8.18 -18.21 13.43
N SER A 38 7.77 -19.45 13.73
CA SER A 38 8.45 -20.29 14.73
C SER A 38 9.89 -20.70 14.37
N ASP A 39 10.28 -20.56 13.10
CA ASP A 39 11.63 -20.83 12.60
C ASP A 39 12.47 -19.55 12.46
N GLY A 40 11.93 -18.40 12.87
CA GLY A 40 12.61 -17.10 12.87
C GLY A 40 12.58 -16.39 11.52
N ALA A 41 11.79 -16.88 10.55
CA ALA A 41 11.63 -16.19 9.28
C ALA A 41 10.70 -14.98 9.42
N LEU A 42 11.08 -13.88 8.79
CA LEU A 42 10.30 -12.66 8.74
C LEU A 42 9.28 -12.75 7.60
N HIS A 43 8.02 -12.73 7.93
CA HIS A 43 6.92 -12.65 6.97
C HIS A 43 6.30 -11.27 6.97
N TYR A 44 6.15 -10.70 5.79
CA TYR A 44 5.34 -9.52 5.56
C TYR A 44 3.91 -9.97 5.20
N GLU A 45 3.13 -10.32 6.22
CA GLU A 45 1.71 -10.63 6.02
C GLU A 45 0.93 -9.34 5.79
N ASN A 46 -0.09 -9.41 4.96
CA ASN A 46 -0.97 -8.29 4.59
C ASN A 46 -0.37 -7.17 3.71
N LEU A 47 0.84 -7.34 3.17
CA LEU A 47 1.34 -6.40 2.15
C LEU A 47 0.70 -6.64 0.77
N ILE A 48 0.13 -7.82 0.53
CA ILE A 48 -0.49 -8.17 -0.74
C ILE A 48 -1.99 -8.33 -0.52
N GLU A 49 -2.77 -7.56 -1.26
CA GLU A 49 -4.22 -7.65 -1.29
C GLU A 49 -4.69 -7.99 -2.71
N VAL A 50 -5.58 -8.97 -2.85
CA VAL A 50 -6.25 -9.28 -4.12
C VAL A 50 -7.63 -8.65 -4.09
N ALA A 51 -7.79 -7.54 -4.80
CA ALA A 51 -9.04 -6.78 -4.83
C ALA A 51 -9.85 -7.08 -6.10
N THR A 52 -11.15 -7.24 -5.92
CA THR A 52 -12.13 -7.49 -7.00
C THR A 52 -13.25 -6.46 -7.04
N THR A 53 -13.28 -5.53 -6.10
CA THR A 53 -14.29 -4.48 -5.94
C THR A 53 -13.62 -3.15 -5.59
N ASP A 54 -14.41 -2.07 -5.64
CA ASP A 54 -13.99 -0.76 -5.17
C ASP A 54 -13.52 -0.80 -3.72
N ASP A 55 -12.48 -0.03 -3.42
CA ASP A 55 -11.92 0.05 -2.08
C ASP A 55 -11.51 1.49 -1.72
N THR A 56 -11.52 1.80 -0.43
CA THR A 56 -11.03 3.07 0.12
C THR A 56 -9.83 2.81 1.01
N LEU A 57 -8.66 3.11 0.48
CA LEU A 57 -7.41 2.89 1.18
C LEU A 57 -7.22 3.86 2.34
N THR A 58 -6.61 3.37 3.39
CA THR A 58 -6.28 4.14 4.60
C THR A 58 -4.78 4.38 4.72
N VAL A 59 -4.38 5.32 5.54
CA VAL A 59 -2.97 5.58 5.87
C VAL A 59 -2.29 4.34 6.47
N GLY A 60 -3.04 3.53 7.23
CA GLY A 60 -2.55 2.28 7.84
C GLY A 60 -2.21 1.18 6.82
N GLU A 61 -2.67 1.31 5.59
CA GLU A 61 -2.40 0.38 4.49
C GLU A 61 -1.22 0.79 3.62
N SER A 62 -0.49 1.81 4.04
CA SER A 62 0.74 2.23 3.35
C SER A 62 1.74 1.09 3.26
N GLY A 63 2.28 0.86 2.08
CA GLY A 63 3.17 -0.26 1.77
C GLY A 63 2.50 -1.43 1.06
N LYS A 64 1.16 -1.48 1.00
CA LYS A 64 0.45 -2.56 0.30
C LYS A 64 0.71 -2.61 -1.20
N ILE A 65 0.72 -3.83 -1.70
CA ILE A 65 0.65 -4.18 -3.12
C ILE A 65 -0.76 -4.68 -3.39
N ILE A 66 -1.53 -3.92 -4.17
CA ILE A 66 -2.91 -4.25 -4.51
C ILE A 66 -2.91 -4.91 -5.88
N LEU A 67 -3.31 -6.17 -5.90
CA LEU A 67 -3.46 -6.98 -7.10
C LEU A 67 -4.92 -6.89 -7.56
N SER A 68 -5.18 -6.08 -8.56
CA SER A 68 -6.52 -5.91 -9.12
C SER A 68 -6.88 -7.10 -10.00
N ASN A 69 -7.85 -7.89 -9.58
CA ASN A 69 -8.32 -9.10 -10.26
C ASN A 69 -9.71 -8.86 -10.87
N ILE A 70 -9.77 -8.04 -11.92
CA ILE A 70 -11.02 -7.64 -12.57
C ILE A 70 -10.96 -7.91 -14.05
N SER A 71 -11.79 -8.85 -14.51
CA SER A 71 -11.89 -9.20 -15.92
C SER A 71 -12.92 -8.36 -16.69
N SER A 72 -13.80 -7.66 -15.98
CA SER A 72 -14.85 -6.83 -16.60
C SER A 72 -15.25 -5.68 -15.67
N GLY A 73 -15.75 -4.60 -16.26
CA GLY A 73 -16.17 -3.42 -15.47
C GLY A 73 -15.01 -2.52 -15.07
N THR A 74 -15.15 -1.89 -13.93
CA THR A 74 -14.21 -0.91 -13.38
C THR A 74 -14.03 -1.16 -11.89
N VAL A 75 -12.83 -0.99 -11.39
CA VAL A 75 -12.56 -0.89 -9.97
C VAL A 75 -11.95 0.47 -9.66
N THR A 76 -12.41 1.08 -8.59
CA THR A 76 -11.93 2.38 -8.11
C THR A 76 -11.28 2.22 -6.74
N TYR A 77 -10.03 2.62 -6.64
CA TYR A 77 -9.33 2.75 -5.37
C TYR A 77 -9.30 4.22 -4.97
N THR A 78 -9.97 4.55 -3.88
CA THR A 78 -9.92 5.89 -3.31
C THR A 78 -8.73 5.99 -2.38
N LEU A 79 -7.84 6.93 -2.66
CA LEU A 79 -6.62 7.13 -1.88
C LEU A 79 -6.91 8.01 -0.66
N PRO A 80 -6.20 7.83 0.46
CA PRO A 80 -6.21 8.79 1.55
C PRO A 80 -5.59 10.12 1.10
N THR A 81 -5.70 11.16 1.92
CA THR A 81 -4.97 12.41 1.68
C THR A 81 -3.47 12.14 1.61
N ALA A 82 -2.82 12.65 0.57
CA ALA A 82 -1.40 12.47 0.36
C ALA A 82 -0.60 13.04 1.53
N ALA A 83 0.31 12.24 2.03
CA ALA A 83 1.22 12.62 3.11
C ALA A 83 2.60 12.03 2.87
N ASN A 84 3.62 12.64 3.48
CA ASN A 84 4.99 12.21 3.30
C ASN A 84 5.19 10.75 3.74
N GLY A 85 5.73 9.94 2.84
CA GLY A 85 6.08 8.54 3.10
C GLY A 85 4.97 7.52 2.84
N LEU A 86 3.74 7.94 2.54
CA LEU A 86 2.71 7.00 2.08
C LEU A 86 3.11 6.40 0.73
N ARG A 87 2.91 5.10 0.59
CA ARG A 87 3.24 4.38 -0.64
C ARG A 87 2.24 3.27 -0.90
N TYR A 88 1.79 3.15 -2.15
CA TYR A 88 0.95 2.05 -2.61
C TYR A 88 1.43 1.58 -3.98
N GLN A 89 1.26 0.30 -4.25
CA GLN A 89 1.51 -0.28 -5.55
C GLN A 89 0.24 -0.97 -6.05
N PHE A 90 -0.11 -0.74 -7.30
CA PHE A 90 -1.27 -1.36 -7.96
C PHE A 90 -0.78 -2.17 -9.15
N THR A 91 -1.34 -3.36 -9.33
CA THR A 91 -1.02 -4.23 -10.46
C THR A 91 -2.28 -4.92 -10.97
N ALA A 92 -2.55 -4.81 -12.25
CA ALA A 92 -3.61 -5.57 -12.91
C ALA A 92 -3.16 -7.01 -13.13
N ILE A 93 -3.79 -7.97 -12.46
CA ILE A 93 -3.47 -9.40 -12.63
C ILE A 93 -4.45 -10.15 -13.56
N ASN A 94 -5.61 -9.54 -13.82
CA ASN A 94 -6.61 -10.10 -14.71
C ASN A 94 -7.31 -8.92 -15.43
N GLY A 95 -6.75 -8.53 -16.55
CA GLY A 95 -7.26 -7.42 -17.35
C GLY A 95 -7.49 -7.81 -18.80
N ASN A 96 -8.37 -7.09 -19.48
CA ASN A 96 -8.61 -7.27 -20.89
C ASN A 96 -8.56 -5.92 -21.64
N ALA A 97 -7.38 -5.53 -22.05
CA ALA A 97 -7.13 -4.27 -22.76
C ALA A 97 -7.95 -4.14 -24.06
N THR A 98 -8.33 -5.27 -24.69
CA THR A 98 -9.03 -5.27 -26.00
C THR A 98 -10.48 -4.81 -25.88
N SER A 99 -11.13 -5.06 -24.74
CA SER A 99 -12.56 -4.74 -24.54
C SER A 99 -12.79 -3.44 -23.77
N GLY A 100 -11.74 -2.78 -23.30
CA GLY A 100 -11.86 -1.63 -22.41
C GLY A 100 -12.54 -1.96 -21.07
N GLN A 101 -12.56 -3.23 -20.71
CA GLN A 101 -13.14 -3.75 -19.47
C GLN A 101 -12.05 -4.05 -18.45
N GLY A 102 -12.41 -4.04 -17.18
CA GLY A 102 -11.47 -4.28 -16.07
C GLY A 102 -10.58 -3.09 -15.76
N ARG A 103 -11.06 -1.86 -15.91
CA ARG A 103 -10.27 -0.65 -15.68
C ARG A 103 -9.98 -0.43 -14.20
N ILE A 104 -8.75 -0.04 -13.91
CA ILE A 104 -8.35 0.42 -12.58
C ILE A 104 -8.36 1.95 -12.57
N TYR A 105 -9.11 2.52 -11.66
CA TYR A 105 -9.06 3.94 -11.36
C TYR A 105 -8.45 4.18 -9.99
N LEU A 106 -7.51 5.11 -9.91
CA LEU A 106 -7.01 5.67 -8.65
C LEU A 106 -7.60 7.06 -8.50
N THR A 107 -8.39 7.26 -7.46
CA THR A 107 -9.02 8.54 -7.15
C THR A 107 -8.29 9.17 -5.97
N PRO A 108 -7.63 10.32 -6.12
CA PRO A 108 -6.97 10.99 -5.01
C PRO A 108 -8.02 11.67 -4.11
N ALA A 109 -7.62 12.07 -2.92
CA ALA A 109 -8.44 12.99 -2.13
C ALA A 109 -8.70 14.29 -2.91
N SER A 110 -9.83 14.94 -2.66
CA SER A 110 -10.31 16.08 -3.46
C SER A 110 -9.35 17.28 -3.56
N THR A 111 -8.35 17.34 -2.68
CA THR A 111 -7.34 18.41 -2.65
C THR A 111 -6.00 17.99 -3.28
N ASP A 112 -5.86 16.72 -3.63
CA ASP A 112 -4.60 16.13 -4.05
C ASP A 112 -4.52 16.02 -5.57
N THR A 113 -3.29 15.89 -6.08
CA THR A 113 -3.01 15.75 -7.51
C THR A 113 -2.02 14.62 -7.76
N PHE A 114 -2.08 14.04 -8.96
CA PHE A 114 -1.04 13.13 -9.45
C PHE A 114 0.04 13.90 -10.22
N VAL A 115 1.29 13.43 -10.11
CA VAL A 115 2.45 14.02 -10.79
C VAL A 115 3.30 12.93 -11.43
N GLY A 116 3.65 13.11 -12.69
CA GLY A 116 4.53 12.21 -13.43
C GLY A 116 3.89 10.84 -13.75
N CYS A 117 2.57 10.74 -13.74
CA CYS A 117 1.86 9.48 -13.86
C CYS A 117 1.46 9.10 -15.29
N VAL A 118 1.51 10.03 -16.24
CA VAL A 118 1.16 9.76 -17.64
C VAL A 118 2.37 9.31 -18.44
N ASN A 119 2.19 8.35 -19.33
CA ASN A 119 3.25 7.86 -20.19
C ASN A 119 3.81 8.96 -21.09
N GLY A 120 5.14 9.08 -21.12
CA GLY A 120 5.84 10.02 -21.98
C GLY A 120 6.03 11.44 -21.42
N THR A 121 5.43 11.78 -20.28
CA THR A 121 5.53 13.12 -19.67
C THR A 121 5.85 13.04 -18.19
N ALA A 122 7.12 13.20 -17.84
CA ALA A 122 7.57 13.16 -16.44
C ALA A 122 7.07 14.34 -15.59
N THR A 123 6.62 15.42 -16.21
CA THR A 123 6.26 16.68 -15.54
C THR A 123 4.76 16.98 -15.52
N THR A 124 3.93 16.11 -16.10
CA THR A 124 2.48 16.34 -16.11
C THR A 124 1.94 16.25 -14.69
N THR A 125 1.34 17.34 -14.24
CA THR A 125 0.54 17.40 -13.02
C THR A 125 -0.93 17.39 -13.43
N PHE A 126 -1.70 16.49 -12.87
CA PHE A 126 -3.13 16.44 -13.08
C PHE A 126 -3.81 17.64 -12.41
N ALA A 127 -5.00 17.99 -12.84
CA ALA A 127 -5.81 18.90 -12.07
C ALA A 127 -6.20 18.26 -10.73
N THR A 128 -6.60 19.10 -9.79
CA THR A 128 -6.97 18.62 -8.45
C THR A 128 -8.19 17.72 -8.54
N GLY A 129 -8.07 16.52 -8.00
CA GLY A 129 -9.13 15.51 -7.99
C GLY A 129 -9.24 14.65 -9.26
N ASP A 130 -8.45 14.93 -10.30
CA ASP A 130 -8.41 14.08 -11.49
C ASP A 130 -7.92 12.68 -11.14
N LYS A 131 -8.48 11.70 -11.81
CA LYS A 131 -8.18 10.28 -11.59
C LYS A 131 -7.02 9.83 -12.46
N LEU A 132 -6.19 8.96 -11.92
CA LEU A 132 -5.25 8.17 -12.71
C LEU A 132 -5.91 6.84 -13.07
N TYR A 133 -5.89 6.43 -14.33
CA TYR A 133 -6.41 5.12 -14.68
C TYR A 133 -5.50 4.33 -15.62
N SER A 134 -5.57 3.00 -15.50
CA SER A 134 -5.08 2.05 -16.49
C SER A 134 -6.24 1.58 -17.36
N PRO A 135 -6.12 1.62 -18.71
CA PRO A 135 -7.09 1.01 -19.63
C PRO A 135 -7.14 -0.51 -19.50
N ASN A 136 -6.27 -1.06 -18.66
CA ASN A 136 -6.20 -2.41 -18.14
C ASN A 136 -5.71 -3.47 -19.14
N ALA A 137 -4.40 -3.56 -19.24
CA ALA A 137 -3.74 -4.77 -19.68
C ALA A 137 -3.26 -5.57 -18.46
N THR A 138 -3.38 -6.89 -18.49
CA THR A 138 -2.73 -7.73 -17.46
C THR A 138 -1.23 -7.39 -17.41
N GLY A 139 -0.73 -7.08 -16.23
CA GLY A 139 0.63 -6.63 -15.99
C GLY A 139 0.81 -5.11 -15.91
N ASP A 140 -0.22 -4.30 -16.24
CA ASP A 140 -0.14 -2.86 -15.95
C ASP A 140 0.06 -2.65 -14.46
N SER A 141 1.06 -1.87 -14.10
CA SER A 141 1.35 -1.56 -12.70
C SER A 141 1.79 -0.12 -12.50
N VAL A 142 1.54 0.40 -11.32
CA VAL A 142 2.02 1.72 -10.90
C VAL A 142 2.36 1.71 -9.41
N THR A 143 3.47 2.34 -9.07
CA THR A 143 3.82 2.67 -7.68
C THR A 143 3.67 4.17 -7.49
N ILE A 144 2.88 4.54 -6.48
CA ILE A 144 2.68 5.94 -6.10
C ILE A 144 3.22 6.21 -4.70
N VAL A 145 3.79 7.39 -4.53
CA VAL A 145 4.34 7.88 -3.25
C VAL A 145 3.73 9.23 -2.93
N GLY A 146 3.20 9.36 -1.73
CA GLY A 146 2.62 10.60 -1.22
C GLY A 146 3.70 11.55 -0.70
N ALA A 147 3.58 12.84 -1.06
CA ALA A 147 4.35 13.92 -0.47
C ALA A 147 3.53 15.21 -0.47
N SER A 148 3.28 15.76 0.69
CA SER A 148 2.41 16.93 0.87
C SER A 148 0.99 16.64 0.34
N THR A 149 0.53 17.36 -0.67
CA THR A 149 -0.79 17.19 -1.33
C THR A 149 -0.67 16.54 -2.72
N LYS A 150 0.39 15.76 -2.94
CA LYS A 150 0.67 15.18 -4.26
C LYS A 150 1.00 13.71 -4.16
N TRP A 151 0.56 12.95 -5.16
CA TRP A 151 0.92 11.58 -5.41
C TRP A 151 1.87 11.51 -6.60
N TYR A 152 3.10 11.08 -6.37
CA TYR A 152 4.13 10.94 -7.39
C TYR A 152 4.19 9.50 -7.88
N CYS A 153 4.13 9.29 -9.18
CA CYS A 153 4.40 7.99 -9.77
C CYS A 153 5.90 7.76 -9.88
N THR A 154 6.42 6.83 -9.08
CA THR A 154 7.85 6.51 -9.01
C THR A 154 8.24 5.33 -9.89
N ASP A 155 7.28 4.48 -10.22
CA ASP A 155 7.45 3.36 -11.13
C ASP A 155 6.13 3.06 -11.82
N ARG A 156 6.19 2.62 -13.10
CA ARG A 156 5.00 2.20 -13.84
C ARG A 156 5.35 1.30 -15.02
N ILE A 157 4.50 0.33 -15.24
CA ILE A 157 4.49 -0.57 -16.40
C ILE A 157 3.15 -0.44 -17.08
N GLY A 158 3.12 -0.53 -18.40
CA GLY A 158 1.89 -0.42 -19.17
C GLY A 158 1.45 1.03 -19.42
N THR A 159 0.17 1.20 -19.71
CA THR A 159 -0.41 2.50 -20.07
C THR A 159 -1.20 3.07 -18.91
N TRP A 160 -0.82 4.27 -18.49
CA TRP A 160 -1.52 5.02 -17.46
C TRP A 160 -1.85 6.41 -18.01
N VAL A 161 -3.08 6.83 -17.82
CA VAL A 161 -3.63 8.05 -18.41
C VAL A 161 -4.44 8.85 -17.40
N ASP A 162 -4.61 10.13 -17.72
CA ASP A 162 -5.49 11.04 -17.00
C ASP A 162 -6.95 10.65 -17.30
N GLY A 163 -7.72 10.46 -16.26
CA GLY A 163 -9.09 10.00 -16.29
C GLY A 163 -10.07 11.07 -15.84
N ASN A 164 -10.17 12.14 -16.63
CA ASN A 164 -11.20 13.16 -16.44
C ASN A 164 -12.62 12.58 -16.52
#